data_2d471e14a2f4318d6ce8972b221212cc
#
_entry.id   2d471e14a2f4318d6ce8972b221212cc
#
_cell.length_a   1.000
_cell.length_b   1.000
_cell.length_c   1.000
_cell.angle_alpha   90.00
_cell.angle_beta   90.00
_cell.angle_gamma   90.00
#
_symmetry.space_group_name_H-M   'P 1'
#
loop_
_entity.id
_entity.type
_entity.pdbx_description
1 polymer ?
#
loop_
_entity_poly.entity_id
_entity_poly.type
_entity_poly.pdbx_seq_one_letter_code
_entity_poly.pdbx_strand_id
1 'polypeptide(L)'
;VPFTRRNIKADLEDVGSNFDGAPDLEFRLATKALELEQSGLGYQRIPPGYRFPYGHTHEKQEEVYVVLRGGGRMKLDEEIVELGEWDVVRVSPGTWRGYEAGPEGLEILVIGAPNLGEDPRGDVEGRRDWWAD
;
A
#
# COMPACT_ATOMS: atom_id res chain seq x y z
N VAL A 1 -10.86 24.18 8.96
CA VAL A 1 -11.90 23.26 9.43
C VAL A 1 -11.30 22.22 10.35
N PRO A 2 -12.03 21.79 11.37
CA PRO A 2 -11.49 20.83 12.33
C PRO A 2 -11.52 19.39 11.83
N PHE A 3 -12.21 19.11 10.72
CA PHE A 3 -12.26 17.76 10.17
C PHE A 3 -12.48 17.79 8.67
N THR A 4 -12.11 16.69 8.02
CA THR A 4 -12.42 16.43 6.62
C THR A 4 -13.03 15.04 6.51
N ARG A 5 -13.90 14.86 5.52
CA ARG A 5 -14.55 13.57 5.27
C ARG A 5 -14.58 13.29 3.77
N ARG A 6 -14.12 12.09 3.41
CA ARG A 6 -14.17 11.63 2.01
C ARG A 6 -14.56 10.16 1.98
N ASN A 7 -15.23 9.78 0.94
CA ASN A 7 -15.49 8.36 0.68
C ASN A 7 -14.41 7.85 -0.26
N ILE A 8 -13.74 6.78 0.12
CA ILE A 8 -12.61 6.25 -0.65
C ILE A 8 -13.03 5.89 -2.08
N LYS A 9 -14.19 5.28 -2.23
CA LYS A 9 -14.65 4.81 -3.54
C LYS A 9 -15.29 5.91 -4.38
N ALA A 10 -16.05 6.79 -3.74
CA ALA A 10 -16.83 7.80 -4.46
C ALA A 10 -16.02 9.08 -4.75
N ASP A 11 -15.13 9.46 -3.84
CA ASP A 11 -14.49 10.78 -3.87
C ASP A 11 -13.02 10.77 -4.30
N LEU A 12 -12.36 9.61 -4.34
CA LEU A 12 -10.94 9.52 -4.67
C LEU A 12 -10.73 8.87 -6.03
N GLU A 13 -9.84 9.46 -6.82
CA GLU A 13 -9.49 8.92 -8.13
C GLU A 13 -8.74 7.59 -7.99
N ASP A 14 -9.08 6.63 -8.86
CA ASP A 14 -8.33 5.38 -8.99
C ASP A 14 -7.13 5.61 -9.90
N VAL A 15 -5.94 5.55 -9.32
CA VAL A 15 -4.68 5.72 -10.06
C VAL A 15 -3.96 4.39 -10.31
N GLY A 16 -4.67 3.28 -10.18
CA GLY A 16 -4.11 1.95 -10.40
C GLY A 16 -3.48 1.77 -11.78
N SER A 17 -4.01 2.44 -12.80
CA SER A 17 -3.46 2.40 -14.15
C SER A 17 -2.08 3.03 -14.29
N ASN A 18 -1.63 3.81 -13.30
CA ASN A 18 -0.29 4.39 -13.29
C ASN A 18 0.78 3.35 -12.95
N PHE A 19 0.38 2.16 -12.55
CA PHE A 19 1.28 1.06 -12.21
C PHE A 19 1.21 -0.03 -13.27
N ASP A 20 2.34 -0.68 -13.53
CA ASP A 20 2.41 -1.80 -14.48
C ASP A 20 1.75 -3.02 -13.85
N GLY A 21 0.44 -3.00 -13.78
CA GLY A 21 -0.30 -4.03 -13.11
C GLY A 21 -1.39 -4.64 -13.96
N ALA A 22 -2.15 -5.51 -13.35
CA ALA A 22 -3.35 -6.05 -13.97
C ALA A 22 -4.35 -4.91 -14.19
N PRO A 23 -5.20 -5.01 -15.23
CA PRO A 23 -6.19 -3.96 -15.48
C PRO A 23 -7.11 -3.67 -14.29
N ASP A 24 -7.28 -4.65 -13.40
CA ASP A 24 -8.17 -4.55 -12.25
C ASP A 24 -7.50 -4.02 -10.98
N LEU A 25 -6.23 -3.62 -11.07
CA LEU A 25 -5.56 -3.01 -9.92
C LEU A 25 -6.21 -1.67 -9.59
N GLU A 26 -6.64 -1.54 -8.35
CA GLU A 26 -7.25 -0.30 -7.86
C GLU A 26 -6.32 0.33 -6.81
N PHE A 27 -6.07 1.63 -6.95
CA PHE A 27 -5.17 2.35 -6.06
C PHE A 27 -5.72 3.76 -5.84
N ARG A 28 -6.08 4.07 -4.60
CA ARG A 28 -6.67 5.39 -4.26
C ARG A 28 -5.91 6.00 -3.11
N LEU A 29 -5.50 7.25 -3.27
CA LEU A 29 -4.72 7.98 -2.28
C LEU A 29 -5.61 8.99 -1.56
N ALA A 30 -5.61 8.95 -0.24
CA ALA A 30 -6.44 9.80 0.59
C ALA A 30 -5.68 10.93 1.29
N THR A 31 -4.36 10.89 1.29
CA THR A 31 -3.54 11.83 2.05
C THR A 31 -3.87 13.29 1.76
N LYS A 32 -3.84 13.67 0.49
CA LYS A 32 -4.10 15.05 0.08
C LYS A 32 -5.58 15.39 0.20
N ALA A 33 -6.45 14.50 -0.24
CA ALA A 33 -7.89 14.73 -0.22
C ALA A 33 -8.45 14.92 1.18
N LEU A 34 -7.87 14.23 2.17
CA LEU A 34 -8.25 14.38 3.58
C LEU A 34 -7.49 15.51 4.27
N GLU A 35 -6.54 16.14 3.58
CA GLU A 35 -5.70 17.19 4.16
C GLU A 35 -4.91 16.70 5.39
N LEU A 36 -4.41 15.46 5.31
CA LEU A 36 -3.63 14.89 6.41
C LEU A 36 -2.30 15.65 6.55
N GLU A 37 -1.95 15.95 7.78
CA GLU A 37 -0.72 16.71 8.09
C GLU A 37 0.40 15.80 8.59
N GLN A 38 0.06 14.78 9.37
CA GLN A 38 1.07 13.98 10.07
C GLN A 38 1.23 12.58 9.50
N SER A 39 0.24 12.10 8.77
CA SER A 39 0.26 10.74 8.24
C SER A 39 -0.21 10.70 6.79
N GLY A 40 -0.02 9.57 6.15
CA GLY A 40 -0.56 9.29 4.82
C GLY A 40 -1.50 8.11 4.88
N LEU A 41 -2.43 8.02 3.92
CA LEU A 41 -3.39 6.94 3.84
C LEU A 41 -3.65 6.59 2.38
N GLY A 42 -3.56 5.30 2.07
CA GLY A 42 -3.89 4.79 0.75
C GLY A 42 -4.75 3.54 0.85
N TYR A 43 -5.49 3.28 -0.21
CA TYR A 43 -6.29 2.07 -0.37
C TYR A 43 -5.88 1.36 -1.64
N GLN A 44 -5.76 0.04 -1.58
CA GLN A 44 -5.46 -0.77 -2.76
C GLN A 44 -6.33 -2.02 -2.79
N ARG A 45 -6.76 -2.38 -4.00
CA ARG A 45 -7.36 -3.68 -4.26
C ARG A 45 -6.52 -4.38 -5.32
N ILE A 46 -5.87 -5.46 -4.90
CA ILE A 46 -4.99 -6.23 -5.75
C ILE A 46 -5.77 -7.44 -6.28
N PRO A 47 -5.82 -7.63 -7.62
CA PRO A 47 -6.61 -8.72 -8.20
C PRO A 47 -6.09 -10.11 -7.79
N PRO A 48 -6.96 -11.13 -7.88
CA PRO A 48 -6.56 -12.50 -7.51
C PRO A 48 -5.28 -12.96 -8.18
N GLY A 49 -4.37 -13.52 -7.40
CA GLY A 49 -3.12 -14.09 -7.87
C GLY A 49 -2.07 -13.10 -8.34
N TYR A 50 -2.37 -11.82 -8.29
CA TYR A 50 -1.46 -10.80 -8.79
C TYR A 50 -0.39 -10.46 -7.75
N ARG A 51 0.88 -10.41 -8.20
CA ARG A 51 2.00 -9.94 -7.38
C ARG A 51 2.31 -8.51 -7.81
N PHE A 52 2.29 -7.57 -6.87
CA PHE A 52 2.63 -6.20 -7.17
C PHE A 52 4.07 -6.15 -7.71
N PRO A 53 4.31 -5.47 -8.85
CA PRO A 53 5.58 -5.62 -9.56
C PRO A 53 6.78 -4.95 -8.87
N TYR A 54 6.54 -4.11 -7.88
CA TYR A 54 7.61 -3.41 -7.19
C TYR A 54 7.67 -3.79 -5.72
N GLY A 55 8.88 -4.06 -5.22
CA GLY A 55 9.14 -3.96 -3.80
C GLY A 55 9.63 -2.56 -3.50
N HIS A 56 9.48 -2.10 -2.27
CA HIS A 56 9.99 -0.80 -1.87
C HIS A 56 10.38 -0.75 -0.41
N THR A 57 11.13 0.27 -0.07
CA THR A 57 11.49 0.58 1.31
C THR A 57 11.39 2.09 1.51
N HIS A 58 11.16 2.48 2.75
CA HIS A 58 11.16 3.88 3.16
C HIS A 58 12.32 4.15 4.11
N GLU A 59 12.93 5.30 3.99
CA GLU A 59 14.01 5.69 4.89
C GLU A 59 13.47 6.12 6.26
N LYS A 60 12.40 6.90 6.28
CA LYS A 60 11.85 7.50 7.50
C LYS A 60 10.45 7.05 7.84
N GLN A 61 9.64 6.73 6.84
CA GLN A 61 8.24 6.44 7.07
C GLN A 61 8.03 5.05 7.63
N GLU A 62 7.30 4.97 8.73
CA GLU A 62 6.74 3.72 9.24
C GLU A 62 5.39 3.50 8.58
N GLU A 63 5.11 2.28 8.14
CA GLU A 63 3.81 1.96 7.54
C GLU A 63 3.10 0.86 8.30
N VAL A 64 1.77 0.95 8.31
CA VAL A 64 0.89 -0.10 8.81
C VAL A 64 0.00 -0.53 7.66
N TYR A 65 -0.02 -1.82 7.38
CA TYR A 65 -0.88 -2.44 6.38
C TYR A 65 -2.03 -3.14 7.10
N VAL A 66 -3.25 -2.81 6.70
CA VAL A 66 -4.47 -3.41 7.28
C VAL A 66 -5.15 -4.20 6.19
N VAL A 67 -5.33 -5.50 6.40
CA VAL A 67 -6.03 -6.36 5.44
C VAL A 67 -7.53 -6.25 5.69
N LEU A 68 -8.25 -5.73 4.71
CA LEU A 68 -9.71 -5.55 4.80
C LEU A 68 -10.47 -6.77 4.29
N ARG A 69 -10.03 -7.34 3.18
CA ARG A 69 -10.68 -8.50 2.54
C ARG A 69 -9.65 -9.35 1.83
N GLY A 70 -10.00 -10.63 1.70
CA GLY A 70 -9.17 -11.58 1.00
C GLY A 70 -7.93 -11.94 1.78
N GLY A 71 -6.84 -12.15 1.07
CA GLY A 71 -5.58 -12.51 1.68
C GLY A 71 -4.50 -12.66 0.64
N GLY A 72 -3.36 -13.12 1.09
CA GLY A 72 -2.22 -13.31 0.24
C GLY A 72 -0.96 -13.48 1.05
N ARG A 73 0.14 -12.94 0.53
CA ARG A 73 1.43 -13.02 1.18
C ARG A 73 2.14 -11.68 1.11
N MET A 74 2.97 -11.43 2.09
CA MET A 74 3.83 -10.25 2.11
C MET A 74 5.26 -10.70 2.36
N LYS A 75 6.16 -10.22 1.51
CA LYS A 75 7.59 -10.45 1.71
C LYS A 75 8.16 -9.24 2.42
N LEU A 76 8.84 -9.49 3.53
CA LEU A 76 9.45 -8.47 4.40
C LEU A 76 10.92 -8.83 4.54
N ASP A 77 11.78 -8.11 3.82
CA ASP A 77 13.17 -8.51 3.60
C ASP A 77 13.21 -9.98 3.09
N GLU A 78 13.75 -10.92 3.85
CA GLU A 78 13.84 -12.31 3.43
C GLU A 78 12.68 -13.18 3.95
N GLU A 79 11.80 -12.62 4.78
CA GLU A 79 10.69 -13.38 5.35
C GLU A 79 9.43 -13.24 4.53
N ILE A 80 8.67 -14.31 4.42
CA ILE A 80 7.36 -14.31 3.77
C ILE A 80 6.32 -14.66 4.82
N VAL A 81 5.32 -13.79 4.98
CA VAL A 81 4.23 -13.99 5.93
C VAL A 81 2.90 -14.11 5.20
N GLU A 82 2.03 -14.96 5.72
CA GLU A 82 0.67 -15.09 5.22
C GLU A 82 -0.19 -13.93 5.73
N LEU A 83 -1.08 -13.44 4.87
CA LEU A 83 -2.01 -12.37 5.20
C LEU A 83 -3.44 -12.90 5.16
N GLY A 84 -4.22 -12.58 6.16
CA GLY A 84 -5.65 -12.86 6.19
C GLY A 84 -6.45 -11.64 6.62
N GLU A 85 -7.77 -11.72 6.52
CA GLU A 85 -8.65 -10.60 6.87
C GLU A 85 -8.40 -10.13 8.30
N TRP A 86 -8.35 -8.82 8.46
CA TRP A 86 -8.12 -8.08 9.70
C TRP A 86 -6.69 -8.21 10.26
N ASP A 87 -5.79 -8.87 9.55
CA ASP A 87 -4.39 -8.80 9.93
C ASP A 87 -3.87 -7.37 9.78
N VAL A 88 -3.02 -6.97 10.71
CA VAL A 88 -2.30 -5.71 10.63
C VAL A 88 -0.82 -5.98 10.70
N VAL A 89 -0.06 -5.33 9.82
CA VAL A 89 1.40 -5.50 9.74
C VAL A 89 2.08 -4.15 9.86
N ARG A 90 2.91 -3.98 10.86
CA ARG A 90 3.77 -2.81 10.96
C ARG A 90 5.07 -3.08 10.20
N VAL A 91 5.45 -2.14 9.35
CA VAL A 91 6.72 -2.23 8.62
C VAL A 91 7.58 -1.05 9.01
N SER A 92 8.71 -1.34 9.64
CA SER A 92 9.63 -0.30 10.10
C SER A 92 10.40 0.32 8.93
N PRO A 93 10.87 1.57 9.08
CA PRO A 93 11.76 2.16 8.09
C PRO A 93 12.96 1.25 7.82
N GLY A 94 13.39 1.24 6.57
CA GLY A 94 14.52 0.42 6.14
C GLY A 94 14.17 -1.02 5.76
N THR A 95 12.96 -1.47 6.02
CA THR A 95 12.52 -2.81 5.67
C THR A 95 11.99 -2.83 4.25
N TRP A 96 12.48 -3.72 3.42
CA TRP A 96 11.94 -3.94 2.08
C TRP A 96 10.67 -4.76 2.17
N ARG A 97 9.65 -4.36 1.40
CA ARG A 97 8.37 -5.09 1.38
C ARG A 97 7.79 -5.16 -0.03
N GLY A 98 7.07 -6.24 -0.25
CA GLY A 98 6.24 -6.45 -1.41
C GLY A 98 5.07 -7.35 -1.03
N TYR A 99 4.02 -7.38 -1.84
CA TYR A 99 2.85 -8.18 -1.54
C TYR A 99 2.25 -8.83 -2.78
N GLU A 100 1.52 -9.92 -2.53
CA GLU A 100 0.92 -10.74 -3.56
C GLU A 100 -0.46 -11.17 -3.08
N ALA A 101 -1.46 -11.02 -3.92
CA ALA A 101 -2.81 -11.46 -3.59
C ALA A 101 -2.94 -12.97 -3.76
N GLY A 102 -3.72 -13.56 -2.88
CA GLY A 102 -4.13 -14.95 -3.02
C GLY A 102 -5.28 -15.11 -4.02
N PRO A 103 -5.92 -16.29 -4.06
CA PRO A 103 -6.94 -16.60 -5.07
C PRO A 103 -8.20 -15.75 -4.97
N GLU A 104 -8.44 -15.09 -3.85
CA GLU A 104 -9.61 -14.24 -3.66
C GLU A 104 -9.32 -12.74 -3.80
N GLY A 105 -8.06 -12.39 -4.12
CA GLY A 105 -7.64 -11.01 -4.15
C GLY A 105 -7.25 -10.50 -2.77
N LEU A 106 -6.83 -9.25 -2.71
CA LEU A 106 -6.36 -8.63 -1.47
C LEU A 106 -6.76 -7.17 -1.45
N GLU A 107 -7.51 -6.75 -0.42
CA GLU A 107 -7.82 -5.34 -0.19
C GLU A 107 -7.12 -4.88 1.06
N ILE A 108 -6.39 -3.78 0.96
CA ILE A 108 -5.60 -3.24 2.06
C ILE A 108 -5.78 -1.74 2.21
N LEU A 109 -5.66 -1.28 3.45
CA LEU A 109 -5.36 0.11 3.76
C LEU A 109 -3.90 0.19 4.17
N VAL A 110 -3.24 1.26 3.74
CA VAL A 110 -1.84 1.53 4.10
C VAL A 110 -1.79 2.88 4.77
N ILE A 111 -1.30 2.91 5.99
CA ILE A 111 -1.18 4.12 6.79
C ILE A 111 0.31 4.33 7.05
N GLY A 112 0.81 5.52 6.74
CA GLY A 112 2.23 5.84 6.93
C GLY A 112 2.42 7.12 7.70
N ALA A 113 3.48 7.19 8.50
CA ALA A 113 3.89 8.40 9.22
C ALA A 113 5.41 8.44 9.32
N PRO A 114 6.03 9.60 9.19
CA PRO A 114 5.40 10.91 8.96
C PRO A 114 4.81 11.05 7.57
N ASN A 115 3.99 12.07 7.37
CA ASN A 115 3.52 12.45 6.05
C ASN A 115 4.73 12.94 5.23
N LEU A 116 4.90 12.38 4.03
CA LEU A 116 6.07 12.66 3.19
C LEU A 116 5.91 13.90 2.30
N GLY A 117 4.77 14.59 2.42
CA GLY A 117 4.47 15.74 1.59
C GLY A 117 4.08 15.33 0.18
N GLU A 118 4.23 16.27 -0.76
CA GLU A 118 3.81 16.05 -2.15
C GLU A 118 4.83 15.25 -2.97
N ASP A 119 6.07 15.17 -2.51
CA ASP A 119 7.13 14.45 -3.20
C ASP A 119 7.80 13.44 -2.28
N PRO A 120 7.29 12.19 -2.24
CA PRO A 120 7.85 11.16 -1.36
C PRO A 120 9.15 10.54 -1.89
N ARG A 121 9.61 10.92 -3.08
CA ARG A 121 10.77 10.28 -3.74
C ARG A 121 12.05 10.34 -2.92
N GLY A 122 12.20 11.33 -2.06
CA GLY A 122 13.36 11.43 -1.19
C GLY A 122 13.38 10.41 -0.06
N ASP A 123 12.26 9.73 0.21
CA ASP A 123 12.12 8.77 1.29
C ASP A 123 11.93 7.33 0.79
N VAL A 124 11.37 7.16 -0.40
CA VAL A 124 11.05 5.84 -0.93
C VAL A 124 12.08 5.39 -1.97
N GLU A 125 12.46 4.12 -1.89
CA GLU A 125 13.25 3.45 -2.92
C GLU A 125 12.45 2.25 -3.40
N GLY A 126 12.22 2.17 -4.71
CA GLY A 126 11.48 1.09 -5.34
C GLY A 126 12.38 0.24 -6.22
N ARG A 127 12.07 -1.05 -6.32
CA ARG A 127 12.79 -1.97 -7.22
C ARG A 127 11.79 -2.87 -7.91
N ARG A 128 11.78 -2.80 -9.25
CA ARG A 128 10.95 -3.68 -10.06
C ARG A 128 11.45 -5.11 -9.94
N ASP A 129 10.51 -6.05 -9.87
CA ASP A 129 10.80 -7.48 -9.75
C ASP A 129 11.64 -7.85 -8.52
N TRP A 130 11.57 -7.03 -7.48
CA TRP A 130 12.26 -7.32 -6.23
C TRP A 130 11.86 -8.67 -5.63
N TRP A 131 10.59 -9.02 -5.74
CA TRP A 131 10.11 -10.33 -5.33
C TRP A 131 9.89 -11.19 -6.59
N ALA A 132 10.99 -11.63 -7.17
CA ALA A 132 10.99 -12.54 -8.30
C ALA A 132 11.56 -13.89 -7.84
N ASP A 133 10.86 -14.96 -8.16
CA ASP A 133 11.30 -16.33 -7.83
C ASP A 133 11.20 -17.27 -9.03
#